data_382ef72c88bca2516f0cf11f88d7e512
#
_entry.id   382ef72c88bca2516f0cf11f88d7e512
#
_cell.length_a   1.000
_cell.length_b   1.000
_cell.length_c   1.000
_cell.angle_alpha   90.00
_cell.angle_beta   90.00
_cell.angle_gamma   90.00
#
_symmetry.space_group_name_H-M   'P 1'
#
loop_
_entity.id
_entity.type
_entity.pdbx_description
1 polymer ?
#
loop_
_entity_poly.entity_id
_entity_poly.type
_entity_poly.pdbx_seq_one_letter_code
_entity_poly.pdbx_strand_id
1 'polypeptide(L)'
;MLLPIIMICVCALLGGGAFLFLKLSDKKRASRNRDRDEAARITANEFVNVKDIRGKFLYTRDGLALCYLKILPISIDLFSKNEKRQIVRQLTANMSSVQYPFQLLAVSRPVDISPLLSELSQTLTASSDIKQKELLKQEIVEMGTFALSGEVVERQFYIKLWDRAAEGAERDLLTRLKYLSGYFEDCGIQTETLEQQDIVRLCNLVNNPSYVHLEDTDFTGAIPILESVGVV
;
A
#
# COMPACT_ATOMS: atom_id res chain seq x y z
N MET A 1 -47.85 -16.27 -54.88
CA MET A 1 -46.97 -16.87 -53.81
C MET A 1 -45.54 -16.36 -53.74
N LEU A 2 -45.04 -15.54 -54.69
CA LEU A 2 -43.68 -14.99 -54.70
C LEU A 2 -43.47 -13.83 -53.70
N LEU A 3 -44.49 -13.03 -53.43
CA LEU A 3 -44.39 -11.83 -52.57
C LEU A 3 -44.00 -12.09 -51.10
N PRO A 4 -44.55 -13.12 -50.40
CA PRO A 4 -44.12 -13.41 -49.02
C PRO A 4 -42.72 -13.95 -48.90
N ILE A 5 -42.22 -14.64 -49.90
CA ILE A 5 -40.84 -15.19 -49.92
C ILE A 5 -39.84 -14.05 -50.05
N ILE A 6 -40.08 -13.04 -50.86
CA ILE A 6 -39.24 -11.86 -51.01
C ILE A 6 -39.18 -11.05 -49.69
N MET A 7 -40.33 -10.88 -49.02
CA MET A 7 -40.37 -10.20 -47.70
C MET A 7 -39.50 -10.91 -46.66
N ILE A 8 -39.57 -12.24 -46.57
CA ILE A 8 -38.77 -13.02 -45.64
C ILE A 8 -37.28 -12.88 -45.92
N CYS A 9 -36.86 -12.91 -47.18
CA CYS A 9 -35.47 -12.72 -47.57
C CYS A 9 -34.95 -11.34 -47.25
N VAL A 10 -35.76 -10.27 -47.42
CA VAL A 10 -35.36 -8.90 -47.07
C VAL A 10 -35.25 -8.76 -45.56
N CYS A 11 -36.18 -9.30 -44.76
CA CYS A 11 -36.07 -9.28 -43.30
C CYS A 11 -34.84 -10.06 -42.77
N ALA A 12 -34.53 -11.20 -43.39
CA ALA A 12 -33.35 -11.99 -43.03
C ALA A 12 -32.03 -11.25 -43.35
N LEU A 13 -31.94 -10.55 -44.48
CA LEU A 13 -30.77 -9.74 -44.87
C LEU A 13 -30.61 -8.51 -43.93
N LEU A 14 -31.68 -7.81 -43.60
CA LEU A 14 -31.63 -6.67 -42.70
C LEU A 14 -31.31 -7.11 -41.27
N GLY A 15 -31.93 -8.18 -40.76
CA GLY A 15 -31.61 -8.74 -39.45
C GLY A 15 -30.17 -9.26 -39.33
N GLY A 16 -29.72 -10.00 -40.34
CA GLY A 16 -28.32 -10.49 -40.41
C GLY A 16 -27.31 -9.35 -40.51
N GLY A 17 -27.60 -8.33 -41.30
CA GLY A 17 -26.75 -7.14 -41.42
C GLY A 17 -26.65 -6.35 -40.11
N ALA A 18 -27.78 -6.13 -39.42
CA ALA A 18 -27.80 -5.46 -38.13
C ALA A 18 -27.06 -6.27 -37.04
N PHE A 19 -27.22 -7.60 -37.04
CA PHE A 19 -26.52 -8.45 -36.07
C PHE A 19 -24.99 -8.46 -36.29
N LEU A 20 -24.55 -8.52 -37.51
CA LEU A 20 -23.12 -8.42 -37.85
C LEU A 20 -22.55 -7.05 -37.52
N PHE A 21 -23.30 -5.98 -37.76
CA PHE A 21 -22.88 -4.62 -37.41
C PHE A 21 -22.73 -4.44 -35.93
N LEU A 22 -23.67 -4.93 -35.11
CA LEU A 22 -23.60 -4.89 -33.64
C LEU A 22 -22.40 -5.68 -33.12
N LYS A 23 -22.20 -6.92 -33.64
CA LYS A 23 -21.07 -7.76 -33.21
C LYS A 23 -19.71 -7.16 -33.57
N LEU A 24 -19.59 -6.51 -34.72
CA LEU A 24 -18.36 -5.80 -35.14
C LEU A 24 -18.14 -4.51 -34.32
N SER A 25 -19.23 -3.82 -33.98
CA SER A 25 -19.18 -2.61 -33.16
C SER A 25 -18.75 -2.94 -31.72
N ASP A 26 -19.28 -4.04 -31.13
CA ASP A 26 -18.89 -4.48 -29.80
C ASP A 26 -17.43 -4.94 -29.74
N LYS A 27 -16.94 -5.62 -30.78
CA LYS A 27 -15.54 -6.02 -30.88
C LYS A 27 -14.60 -4.81 -30.98
N LYS A 28 -14.99 -3.77 -31.73
CA LYS A 28 -14.24 -2.50 -31.80
C LYS A 28 -14.25 -1.73 -30.51
N ARG A 29 -15.37 -1.73 -29.77
CA ARG A 29 -15.48 -1.08 -28.44
C ARG A 29 -14.60 -1.80 -27.42
N ALA A 30 -14.62 -3.13 -27.40
CA ALA A 30 -13.78 -3.92 -26.50
C ALA A 30 -12.28 -3.73 -26.77
N SER A 31 -11.86 -3.69 -28.04
CA SER A 31 -10.47 -3.37 -28.39
C SER A 31 -10.08 -1.97 -27.95
N ARG A 32 -10.91 -0.96 -28.23
CA ARG A 32 -10.65 0.44 -27.87
C ARG A 32 -10.59 0.67 -26.36
N ASN A 33 -11.37 -0.09 -25.59
CA ASN A 33 -11.29 -0.03 -24.11
C ASN A 33 -9.99 -0.67 -23.63
N ARG A 34 -9.58 -1.82 -24.18
CA ARG A 34 -8.28 -2.43 -23.86
C ARG A 34 -7.12 -1.50 -24.15
N ASP A 35 -7.10 -0.88 -25.32
CA ASP A 35 -6.04 0.06 -25.71
C ASP A 35 -6.00 1.30 -24.78
N ARG A 36 -7.17 1.76 -24.30
CA ARG A 36 -7.25 2.85 -23.33
C ARG A 36 -6.77 2.44 -21.94
N ASP A 37 -7.15 1.25 -21.49
CA ASP A 37 -6.72 0.72 -20.19
C ASP A 37 -5.22 0.41 -20.21
N GLU A 38 -4.69 -0.07 -21.33
CA GLU A 38 -3.27 -0.31 -21.51
C GLU A 38 -2.46 1.00 -21.56
N ALA A 39 -2.95 2.00 -22.28
CA ALA A 39 -2.36 3.34 -22.30
C ALA A 39 -2.42 4.01 -20.90
N ALA A 40 -3.53 3.87 -20.18
CA ALA A 40 -3.66 4.39 -18.81
C ALA A 40 -2.69 3.68 -17.84
N ARG A 41 -2.51 2.36 -17.97
CA ARG A 41 -1.54 1.59 -17.18
C ARG A 41 -0.10 2.01 -17.46
N ILE A 42 0.27 2.18 -18.73
CA ILE A 42 1.60 2.65 -19.13
C ILE A 42 1.87 4.02 -18.50
N THR A 43 0.91 4.96 -18.62
CA THR A 43 1.04 6.30 -18.06
C THR A 43 1.15 6.27 -16.52
N ALA A 44 0.36 5.44 -15.83
CA ALA A 44 0.45 5.29 -14.39
C ALA A 44 1.80 4.69 -13.96
N ASN A 45 2.28 3.68 -14.68
CA ASN A 45 3.59 3.07 -14.44
C ASN A 45 4.75 4.03 -14.72
N GLU A 46 4.60 4.95 -15.68
CA GLU A 46 5.60 5.98 -15.95
C GLU A 46 5.62 7.06 -14.87
N PHE A 47 4.46 7.39 -14.30
CA PHE A 47 4.35 8.36 -13.22
C PHE A 47 5.00 7.87 -11.92
N VAL A 48 4.88 6.58 -11.61
CA VAL A 48 5.54 5.98 -10.44
C VAL A 48 6.97 5.60 -10.80
N ASN A 49 7.95 6.31 -10.23
CA ASN A 49 9.39 6.08 -10.49
C ASN A 49 9.91 4.80 -9.81
N VAL A 50 9.14 3.72 -9.84
CA VAL A 50 9.51 2.40 -9.35
C VAL A 50 9.75 1.48 -10.53
N LYS A 51 10.93 0.85 -10.57
CA LYS A 51 11.32 -0.14 -11.57
C LYS A 51 11.08 -1.56 -11.05
N ASP A 52 11.48 -1.82 -9.79
CA ASP A 52 11.45 -3.14 -9.20
C ASP A 52 11.58 -3.06 -7.67
N ILE A 53 11.11 -4.08 -6.96
CA ILE A 53 11.29 -4.22 -5.50
C ILE A 53 11.79 -5.65 -5.25
N ARG A 54 12.99 -5.77 -4.69
CA ARG A 54 13.61 -7.06 -4.37
C ARG A 54 14.21 -7.07 -2.97
N GLY A 55 13.81 -8.03 -2.16
CA GLY A 55 14.30 -8.15 -0.78
C GLY A 55 14.03 -6.88 0.02
N LYS A 56 15.10 -6.19 0.41
CA LYS A 56 15.05 -4.96 1.23
C LYS A 56 15.21 -3.68 0.40
N PHE A 57 15.14 -3.77 -0.92
CA PHE A 57 15.45 -2.66 -1.82
C PHE A 57 14.34 -2.37 -2.81
N LEU A 58 14.10 -1.08 -3.00
CA LEU A 58 13.30 -0.55 -4.09
C LEU A 58 14.26 0.07 -5.12
N TYR A 59 14.14 -0.34 -6.37
CA TYR A 59 14.91 0.20 -7.49
C TYR A 59 14.08 1.18 -8.28
N THR A 60 14.64 2.34 -8.56
CA THR A 60 13.97 3.37 -9.35
C THR A 60 14.40 3.30 -10.82
N ARG A 61 13.61 3.92 -11.69
CA ARG A 61 13.91 3.97 -13.13
C ARG A 61 15.10 4.85 -13.47
N ASP A 62 15.38 5.85 -12.63
CA ASP A 62 16.55 6.73 -12.72
C ASP A 62 17.84 6.12 -12.12
N GLY A 63 17.78 4.83 -11.78
CA GLY A 63 18.95 4.04 -11.39
C GLY A 63 19.37 4.22 -9.94
N LEU A 64 18.45 4.53 -9.04
CA LEU A 64 18.71 4.53 -7.59
C LEU A 64 18.24 3.22 -6.96
N ALA A 65 18.95 2.76 -5.94
CA ALA A 65 18.52 1.75 -4.99
C ALA A 65 18.13 2.45 -3.68
N LEU A 66 16.97 2.16 -3.14
CA LEU A 66 16.43 2.73 -1.92
C LEU A 66 16.20 1.62 -0.90
N CYS A 67 16.45 1.93 0.38
CA CYS A 67 16.04 1.07 1.50
C CYS A 67 15.38 1.92 2.59
N TYR A 68 14.60 1.26 3.44
CA TYR A 68 13.77 1.94 4.43
C TYR A 68 13.95 1.33 5.81
N LEU A 69 14.01 2.19 6.82
CA LEU A 69 14.01 1.86 8.23
C LEU A 69 12.73 2.42 8.85
N LYS A 70 11.86 1.56 9.37
CA LYS A 70 10.69 1.97 10.15
C LYS A 70 11.13 2.28 11.56
N ILE A 71 10.67 3.40 12.10
CA ILE A 71 10.92 3.82 13.48
C ILE A 71 9.63 3.54 14.26
N LEU A 72 9.73 2.79 15.35
CA LEU A 72 8.64 2.54 16.27
C LEU A 72 8.64 3.64 17.33
N PRO A 73 7.69 4.60 17.30
CA PRO A 73 7.71 5.72 18.20
C PRO A 73 7.47 5.28 19.64
N ILE A 74 8.17 5.91 20.58
CA ILE A 74 7.97 5.72 22.01
C ILE A 74 7.11 6.85 22.58
N SER A 75 6.21 6.53 23.54
CA SER A 75 5.50 7.56 24.27
C SER A 75 6.42 8.21 25.28
N ILE A 76 6.60 9.52 25.17
CA ILE A 76 7.44 10.31 26.08
C ILE A 76 6.63 10.98 27.18
N ASP A 77 5.33 10.76 27.26
CA ASP A 77 4.44 11.47 28.17
C ASP A 77 4.76 11.18 29.64
N LEU A 78 5.13 9.94 29.95
CA LEU A 78 5.51 9.51 31.29
C LEU A 78 6.96 9.83 31.68
N PHE A 79 7.76 10.35 30.73
CA PHE A 79 9.17 10.66 31.01
C PHE A 79 9.31 11.98 31.75
N SER A 80 10.20 12.00 32.72
CA SER A 80 10.61 13.24 33.38
C SER A 80 11.32 14.19 32.43
N LYS A 81 11.38 15.47 32.77
CA LYS A 81 12.12 16.47 31.97
C LYS A 81 13.58 16.10 31.72
N ASN A 82 14.22 15.44 32.68
CA ASN A 82 15.63 15.03 32.56
C ASN A 82 15.79 13.86 31.59
N GLU A 83 14.92 12.85 31.67
CA GLU A 83 14.91 11.72 30.72
C GLU A 83 14.67 12.19 29.29
N LYS A 84 13.67 13.06 29.07
CA LYS A 84 13.41 13.68 27.76
C LYS A 84 14.65 14.38 27.21
N ARG A 85 15.33 15.17 28.05
CA ARG A 85 16.57 15.88 27.64
C ARG A 85 17.72 14.91 27.34
N GLN A 86 17.83 13.85 28.10
CA GLN A 86 18.87 12.83 27.88
C GLN A 86 18.69 12.15 26.53
N ILE A 87 17.48 11.66 26.23
CA ILE A 87 17.16 11.02 24.94
C ILE A 87 17.44 11.98 23.78
N VAL A 88 16.96 13.22 23.87
CA VAL A 88 17.18 14.22 22.80
C VAL A 88 18.67 14.50 22.59
N ARG A 89 19.44 14.67 23.67
CA ARG A 89 20.90 14.91 23.56
C ARG A 89 21.63 13.71 22.94
N GLN A 90 21.30 12.50 23.39
CA GLN A 90 21.92 11.29 22.87
C GLN A 90 21.57 11.06 21.40
N LEU A 91 20.30 11.19 21.03
CA LEU A 91 19.87 11.07 19.63
C LEU A 91 20.52 12.16 18.77
N THR A 92 20.58 13.41 19.25
CA THR A 92 21.22 14.50 18.51
C THR A 92 22.72 14.23 18.32
N ALA A 93 23.42 13.74 19.34
CA ALA A 93 24.84 13.39 19.25
C ALA A 93 25.07 12.27 18.22
N ASN A 94 24.28 11.20 18.28
CA ASN A 94 24.35 10.08 17.35
C ASN A 94 24.06 10.52 15.91
N MET A 95 22.99 11.28 15.70
CA MET A 95 22.61 11.78 14.36
C MET A 95 23.62 12.79 13.79
N SER A 96 24.34 13.52 14.62
CA SER A 96 25.40 14.44 14.18
C SER A 96 26.58 13.74 13.51
N SER A 97 26.76 12.44 13.73
CA SER A 97 27.80 11.63 13.09
C SER A 97 27.40 11.15 11.69
N VAL A 98 26.14 11.30 11.29
CA VAL A 98 25.64 10.86 9.98
C VAL A 98 26.09 11.84 8.90
N GLN A 99 26.96 11.41 8.00
CA GLN A 99 27.54 12.23 6.92
C GLN A 99 26.94 11.93 5.53
N TYR A 100 25.92 11.08 5.46
CA TYR A 100 25.25 10.71 4.22
C TYR A 100 23.81 11.24 4.20
N PRO A 101 23.25 11.50 3.01
CA PRO A 101 21.91 12.00 2.92
C PRO A 101 20.89 10.94 3.31
N PHE A 102 19.87 11.35 4.06
CA PHE A 102 18.69 10.54 4.38
C PHE A 102 17.45 11.42 4.36
N GLN A 103 16.29 10.79 4.25
CA GLN A 103 15.01 11.46 4.32
C GLN A 103 14.13 10.83 5.39
N LEU A 104 13.57 11.68 6.26
CA LEU A 104 12.54 11.27 7.21
C LEU A 104 11.17 11.38 6.50
N LEU A 105 10.41 10.29 6.55
CA LEU A 105 9.05 10.21 6.05
C LEU A 105 8.12 10.02 7.23
N ALA A 106 7.09 10.84 7.32
CA ALA A 106 5.97 10.66 8.24
C ALA A 106 4.72 10.44 7.41
N VAL A 107 4.13 9.27 7.52
CA VAL A 107 2.96 8.88 6.74
C VAL A 107 1.80 8.62 7.69
N SER A 108 0.66 9.25 7.44
CA SER A 108 -0.56 9.02 8.20
C SER A 108 -1.40 7.94 7.51
N ARG A 109 -1.92 7.01 8.29
CA ARG A 109 -2.89 6.02 7.83
C ARG A 109 -4.10 5.98 8.76
N PRO A 110 -5.28 5.59 8.30
CA PRO A 110 -6.37 5.22 9.19
C PRO A 110 -5.91 4.12 10.13
N VAL A 111 -6.37 4.18 11.39
CA VAL A 111 -6.06 3.11 12.36
C VAL A 111 -6.75 1.83 11.93
N ASP A 112 -6.03 0.72 11.93
CA ASP A 112 -6.61 -0.59 11.72
C ASP A 112 -7.31 -1.06 13.00
N ILE A 113 -8.63 -1.06 12.99
CA ILE A 113 -9.48 -1.54 14.10
C ILE A 113 -9.99 -2.97 13.87
N SER A 114 -9.59 -3.64 12.78
CA SER A 114 -10.04 -4.99 12.47
C SER A 114 -9.78 -6.00 13.60
N PRO A 115 -8.64 -6.00 14.29
CA PRO A 115 -8.40 -6.86 15.44
C PRO A 115 -9.42 -6.62 16.57
N LEU A 116 -9.70 -5.35 16.88
CA LEU A 116 -10.67 -4.97 17.92
C LEU A 116 -12.09 -5.43 17.55
N LEU A 117 -12.50 -5.20 16.31
CA LEU A 117 -13.82 -5.65 15.81
C LEU A 117 -13.94 -7.18 15.84
N SER A 118 -12.86 -7.89 15.54
CA SER A 118 -12.81 -9.35 15.63
C SER A 118 -12.99 -9.83 17.07
N GLU A 119 -12.29 -9.22 18.03
CA GLU A 119 -12.40 -9.53 19.46
C GLU A 119 -13.80 -9.26 20.00
N LEU A 120 -14.38 -8.09 19.68
CA LEU A 120 -15.75 -7.74 20.04
C LEU A 120 -16.77 -8.73 19.45
N SER A 121 -16.57 -9.14 18.20
CA SER A 121 -17.43 -10.12 17.53
C SER A 121 -17.33 -11.51 18.15
N GLN A 122 -16.14 -11.94 18.56
CA GLN A 122 -15.95 -13.19 19.28
C GLN A 122 -16.63 -13.14 20.66
N THR A 123 -16.48 -12.04 21.38
CA THR A 123 -17.12 -11.82 22.68
C THR A 123 -18.65 -11.80 22.54
N LEU A 124 -19.19 -11.18 21.47
CA LEU A 124 -20.60 -11.17 21.15
C LEU A 124 -21.17 -12.57 20.93
N THR A 125 -20.42 -13.44 20.22
CA THR A 125 -20.83 -14.82 19.98
C THR A 125 -20.76 -15.68 21.25
N ALA A 126 -19.77 -15.46 22.10
CA ALA A 126 -19.55 -16.20 23.34
C ALA A 126 -20.51 -15.79 24.46
N SER A 127 -21.01 -14.55 24.47
CA SER A 127 -21.91 -14.07 25.50
C SER A 127 -23.28 -14.77 25.47
N SER A 128 -23.84 -15.06 26.65
CA SER A 128 -25.22 -15.55 26.81
C SER A 128 -26.20 -14.48 27.29
N ASP A 129 -25.69 -13.33 27.77
CA ASP A 129 -26.50 -12.23 28.30
C ASP A 129 -27.03 -11.34 27.16
N ILE A 130 -28.36 -11.16 27.11
CA ILE A 130 -29.05 -10.38 26.08
C ILE A 130 -28.65 -8.91 26.13
N LYS A 131 -28.51 -8.33 27.31
CA LYS A 131 -28.11 -6.92 27.47
C LYS A 131 -26.67 -6.68 27.05
N GLN A 132 -25.78 -7.61 27.40
CA GLN A 132 -24.39 -7.57 26.97
C GLN A 132 -24.26 -7.67 25.46
N LYS A 133 -25.07 -8.55 24.82
CA LYS A 133 -25.11 -8.65 23.35
C LYS A 133 -25.56 -7.36 22.68
N GLU A 134 -26.53 -6.69 23.25
CA GLU A 134 -27.04 -5.43 22.70
C GLU A 134 -25.98 -4.32 22.78
N LEU A 135 -25.31 -4.20 23.93
CA LEU A 135 -24.22 -3.25 24.11
C LEU A 135 -23.04 -3.53 23.15
N LEU A 136 -22.62 -4.80 23.05
CA LEU A 136 -21.53 -5.17 22.14
C LEU A 136 -21.86 -4.87 20.67
N LYS A 137 -23.11 -5.06 20.23
CA LYS A 137 -23.55 -4.69 18.90
C LYS A 137 -23.47 -3.18 18.66
N GLN A 138 -23.89 -2.38 19.62
CA GLN A 138 -23.79 -0.93 19.53
C GLN A 138 -22.32 -0.50 19.48
N GLU A 139 -21.46 -1.07 20.31
CA GLU A 139 -20.02 -0.78 20.34
C GLU A 139 -19.34 -1.12 19.00
N ILE A 140 -19.66 -2.29 18.41
CA ILE A 140 -19.14 -2.66 17.09
C ILE A 140 -19.54 -1.64 16.01
N VAL A 141 -20.78 -1.17 16.03
CA VAL A 141 -21.27 -0.16 15.08
C VAL A 141 -20.57 1.18 15.29
N GLU A 142 -20.46 1.63 16.54
CA GLU A 142 -19.81 2.89 16.89
C GLU A 142 -18.32 2.88 16.49
N MET A 143 -17.60 1.82 16.84
CA MET A 143 -16.18 1.65 16.46
C MET A 143 -16.01 1.60 14.95
N GLY A 144 -16.89 0.88 14.23
CA GLY A 144 -16.88 0.86 12.77
C GLY A 144 -17.10 2.25 12.15
N THR A 145 -18.04 3.00 12.67
CA THR A 145 -18.32 4.37 12.22
C THR A 145 -17.14 5.30 12.51
N PHE A 146 -16.54 5.18 13.69
CA PHE A 146 -15.41 5.99 14.11
C PHE A 146 -14.17 5.75 13.25
N ALA A 147 -13.89 4.50 12.88
CA ALA A 147 -12.80 4.19 11.98
C ALA A 147 -13.01 4.75 10.56
N LEU A 148 -14.27 4.74 10.08
CA LEU A 148 -14.60 5.27 8.76
C LEU A 148 -14.63 6.80 8.71
N SER A 149 -14.73 7.49 9.85
CA SER A 149 -14.76 8.95 9.92
C SER A 149 -13.44 9.60 9.46
N GLY A 150 -12.33 8.84 9.48
CA GLY A 150 -11.00 9.35 9.16
C GLY A 150 -10.42 10.31 10.23
N GLU A 151 -11.09 10.46 11.37
CA GLU A 151 -10.65 11.34 12.48
C GLU A 151 -9.48 10.72 13.24
N VAL A 152 -9.39 9.39 13.26
CA VAL A 152 -8.33 8.67 13.93
C VAL A 152 -7.31 8.19 12.92
N VAL A 153 -6.12 8.74 13.02
CA VAL A 153 -5.00 8.38 12.15
C VAL A 153 -3.79 7.96 12.98
N GLU A 154 -3.17 6.89 12.58
CA GLU A 154 -1.86 6.47 13.05
C GLU A 154 -0.78 7.13 12.19
N ARG A 155 0.27 7.64 12.84
CA ARG A 155 1.44 8.15 12.12
C ARG A 155 2.56 7.13 12.18
N GLN A 156 3.03 6.74 11.02
CA GLN A 156 4.17 5.85 10.86
C GLN A 156 5.38 6.68 10.39
N PHE A 157 6.55 6.36 10.95
CA PHE A 157 7.78 7.10 10.68
C PHE A 157 8.80 6.16 10.03
N TYR A 158 9.40 6.66 8.95
CA TYR A 158 10.40 5.91 8.19
C TYR A 158 11.60 6.79 7.89
N ILE A 159 12.78 6.19 7.86
CA ILE A 159 13.96 6.80 7.25
C ILE A 159 14.21 6.10 5.92
N LYS A 160 14.37 6.90 4.88
CA LYS A 160 14.72 6.45 3.54
C LYS A 160 16.19 6.78 3.29
N LEU A 161 16.97 5.78 2.91
CA LEU A 161 18.31 5.91 2.36
C LEU A 161 18.29 5.56 0.88
N TRP A 162 19.20 6.17 0.12
CA TRP A 162 19.37 5.88 -1.30
C TRP A 162 20.82 6.05 -1.73
N ASP A 163 21.17 5.29 -2.77
CA ASP A 163 22.42 5.45 -3.50
C ASP A 163 22.20 5.05 -4.96
N ARG A 164 23.14 5.32 -5.84
CA ARG A 164 23.08 4.81 -7.21
C ARG A 164 23.19 3.29 -7.19
N ALA A 165 22.35 2.63 -8.00
CA ALA A 165 22.35 1.17 -8.13
C ALA A 165 23.62 0.72 -8.87
N ALA A 166 24.68 0.52 -8.12
CA ALA A 166 25.98 0.05 -8.58
C ALA A 166 26.37 -1.22 -7.80
N GLU A 167 27.41 -1.90 -8.26
CA GLU A 167 27.95 -3.07 -7.55
C GLU A 167 28.40 -2.67 -6.14
N GLY A 168 27.89 -3.39 -5.13
CA GLY A 168 28.18 -3.12 -3.71
C GLY A 168 27.26 -2.08 -3.04
N ALA A 169 26.48 -1.29 -3.78
CA ALA A 169 25.60 -0.24 -3.22
C ALA A 169 24.60 -0.79 -2.20
N GLU A 170 24.04 -1.95 -2.45
CA GLU A 170 23.10 -2.62 -1.53
C GLU A 170 23.74 -2.92 -0.18
N ARG A 171 24.97 -3.44 -0.20
CA ARG A 171 25.73 -3.76 1.01
C ARG A 171 26.04 -2.49 1.81
N ASP A 172 26.44 -1.43 1.12
CA ASP A 172 26.76 -0.15 1.75
C ASP A 172 25.51 0.49 2.36
N LEU A 173 24.38 0.45 1.65
CA LEU A 173 23.10 0.93 2.14
C LEU A 173 22.63 0.16 3.39
N LEU A 174 22.74 -1.17 3.40
CA LEU A 174 22.40 -1.97 4.58
C LEU A 174 23.32 -1.67 5.76
N THR A 175 24.60 -1.44 5.50
CA THR A 175 25.56 -1.07 6.54
C THR A 175 25.19 0.29 7.16
N ARG A 176 24.90 1.30 6.34
CA ARG A 176 24.43 2.62 6.80
C ARG A 176 23.11 2.52 7.57
N LEU A 177 22.18 1.69 7.06
CA LEU A 177 20.88 1.45 7.71
C LEU A 177 21.07 0.83 9.11
N LYS A 178 21.97 -0.15 9.23
CA LYS A 178 22.30 -0.79 10.51
C LYS A 178 22.91 0.19 11.52
N TYR A 179 23.78 1.10 11.08
CA TYR A 179 24.30 2.15 11.97
C TYR A 179 23.19 3.08 12.44
N LEU A 180 22.28 3.50 11.54
CA LEU A 180 21.13 4.32 11.93
C LEU A 180 20.21 3.60 12.92
N SER A 181 19.91 2.31 12.69
CA SER A 181 19.18 1.48 13.64
C SER A 181 19.81 1.53 15.02
N GLY A 182 21.12 1.27 15.11
CA GLY A 182 21.85 1.34 16.39
C GLY A 182 21.74 2.69 17.09
N TYR A 183 21.75 3.80 16.36
CA TYR A 183 21.61 5.14 16.96
C TYR A 183 20.24 5.38 17.60
N PHE A 184 19.19 4.80 17.05
CA PHE A 184 17.86 4.84 17.65
C PHE A 184 17.74 3.86 18.82
N GLU A 185 18.26 2.65 18.67
CA GLU A 185 18.24 1.62 19.71
C GLU A 185 19.00 2.04 20.95
N ASP A 186 20.14 2.73 20.81
CA ASP A 186 20.88 3.35 21.91
C ASP A 186 20.03 4.34 22.73
N CYS A 187 19.02 4.91 22.10
CA CYS A 187 18.05 5.81 22.74
C CYS A 187 16.77 5.10 23.23
N GLY A 188 16.73 3.77 23.15
CA GLY A 188 15.55 2.97 23.51
C GLY A 188 14.42 3.02 22.49
N ILE A 189 14.68 3.49 21.27
CA ILE A 189 13.72 3.56 20.17
C ILE A 189 13.94 2.34 19.26
N GLN A 190 12.95 1.47 19.17
CA GLN A 190 13.02 0.30 18.31
C GLN A 190 12.89 0.68 16.83
N THR A 191 13.55 -0.09 15.97
CA THR A 191 13.50 0.11 14.53
C THR A 191 13.38 -1.22 13.80
N GLU A 192 12.80 -1.19 12.60
CA GLU A 192 12.62 -2.36 11.73
C GLU A 192 13.09 -2.02 10.31
N THR A 193 13.95 -2.86 9.74
CA THR A 193 14.29 -2.75 8.32
C THR A 193 13.15 -3.33 7.49
N LEU A 194 12.62 -2.56 6.55
CA LEU A 194 11.53 -3.02 5.70
C LEU A 194 12.00 -4.13 4.74
N GLU A 195 11.15 -5.13 4.60
CA GLU A 195 11.28 -6.17 3.59
C GLU A 195 10.38 -5.88 2.38
N GLN A 196 10.46 -6.72 1.35
CA GLN A 196 9.77 -6.50 0.08
C GLN A 196 8.27 -6.20 0.26
N GLN A 197 7.57 -6.96 1.08
CA GLN A 197 6.13 -6.77 1.32
C GLN A 197 5.83 -5.44 2.02
N ASP A 198 6.68 -5.06 2.99
CA ASP A 198 6.51 -3.81 3.73
C ASP A 198 6.79 -2.59 2.86
N ILE A 199 7.76 -2.70 1.93
CA ILE A 199 8.03 -1.65 0.95
C ILE A 199 6.84 -1.48 0.01
N VAL A 200 6.22 -2.59 -0.46
CA VAL A 200 5.01 -2.54 -1.28
C VAL A 200 3.86 -1.88 -0.51
N ARG A 201 3.66 -2.25 0.78
CA ARG A 201 2.65 -1.64 1.65
C ARG A 201 2.90 -0.13 1.81
N LEU A 202 4.14 0.27 2.05
CA LEU A 202 4.51 1.68 2.15
C LEU A 202 4.23 2.44 0.85
N CYS A 203 4.56 1.86 -0.30
CA CYS A 203 4.25 2.45 -1.61
C CYS A 203 2.74 2.61 -1.81
N ASN A 204 1.95 1.61 -1.44
CA ASN A 204 0.49 1.68 -1.53
C ASN A 204 -0.07 2.75 -0.59
N LEU A 205 0.42 2.81 0.65
CA LEU A 205 -0.01 3.79 1.64
C LEU A 205 0.22 5.23 1.15
N VAL A 206 1.35 5.48 0.48
CA VAL A 206 1.70 6.81 -0.04
C VAL A 206 0.91 7.16 -1.30
N ASN A 207 0.72 6.19 -2.21
CA ASN A 207 0.10 6.44 -3.51
C ASN A 207 -1.43 6.27 -3.50
N ASN A 208 -1.95 5.38 -2.64
CA ASN A 208 -3.37 5.03 -2.58
C ASN A 208 -3.89 5.00 -1.14
N PRO A 209 -3.89 6.12 -0.40
CA PRO A 209 -4.25 6.13 1.02
C PRO A 209 -5.68 5.64 1.30
N SER A 210 -6.58 5.70 0.32
CA SER A 210 -7.97 5.22 0.46
C SER A 210 -8.13 3.69 0.48
N TYR A 211 -7.12 2.95 0.04
CA TYR A 211 -7.15 1.48 -0.05
C TYR A 211 -6.37 0.77 1.05
N VAL A 212 -5.91 1.49 2.05
CA VAL A 212 -5.10 0.96 3.17
C VAL A 212 -5.83 -0.10 3.99
N HIS A 213 -7.16 -0.12 3.95
CA HIS A 213 -7.98 -1.12 4.64
C HIS A 213 -7.88 -2.54 4.04
N LEU A 214 -7.23 -2.69 2.89
CA LEU A 214 -7.01 -3.97 2.22
C LEU A 214 -5.64 -4.58 2.52
N GLU A 215 -4.95 -4.11 3.57
CA GLU A 215 -3.58 -4.57 3.91
C GLU A 215 -3.49 -6.07 4.23
N ASP A 216 -4.59 -6.71 4.65
CA ASP A 216 -4.63 -8.15 4.95
C ASP A 216 -4.99 -9.04 3.75
N THR A 217 -5.31 -8.45 2.61
CA THR A 217 -5.55 -9.23 1.40
C THR A 217 -4.21 -9.58 0.73
N ASP A 218 -4.04 -10.86 0.43
CA ASP A 218 -2.90 -11.43 -0.29
C ASP A 218 -2.58 -10.60 -1.53
N PHE A 219 -1.58 -9.71 -1.43
CA PHE A 219 -1.20 -8.77 -2.49
C PHE A 219 -0.65 -9.44 -3.74
N THR A 220 -0.33 -10.72 -3.69
CA THR A 220 0.15 -11.49 -4.84
C THR A 220 -0.86 -11.54 -5.98
N GLY A 221 -2.17 -11.45 -5.68
CA GLY A 221 -3.22 -11.40 -6.71
C GLY A 221 -3.69 -9.98 -7.10
N ALA A 222 -3.33 -8.95 -6.33
CA ALA A 222 -3.87 -7.59 -6.52
C ALA A 222 -2.95 -6.64 -7.33
N ILE A 223 -1.70 -7.00 -7.57
CA ILE A 223 -0.75 -6.18 -8.33
C ILE A 223 -0.31 -6.92 -9.60
N PRO A 224 -1.00 -6.73 -10.73
CA PRO A 224 -0.63 -7.36 -12.02
C PRO A 224 0.79 -7.00 -12.50
N ILE A 225 1.41 -5.98 -11.90
CA ILE A 225 2.74 -5.49 -12.26
C ILE A 225 3.84 -6.45 -11.80
N LEU A 226 3.63 -7.18 -10.69
CA LEU A 226 4.62 -8.11 -10.17
C LEU A 226 4.60 -9.47 -10.91
N GLU A 227 3.47 -9.84 -11.52
CA GLU A 227 3.38 -11.08 -12.33
C GLU A 227 4.06 -10.97 -13.70
N SER A 228 4.17 -9.76 -14.27
CA SER A 228 4.72 -9.57 -15.62
C SER A 228 6.26 -9.54 -15.67
N VAL A 229 6.95 -9.55 -14.54
CA VAL A 229 8.43 -9.51 -14.46
C VAL A 229 9.04 -10.87 -14.08
N GLY A 230 8.23 -11.86 -13.79
CA GLY A 230 8.62 -13.17 -13.24
C GLY A 230 8.83 -14.30 -14.25
N VAL A 231 8.96 -14.02 -15.55
CA VAL A 231 9.25 -15.07 -16.55
C VAL A 231 10.31 -14.60 -17.52
N VAL A 232 11.55 -14.87 -17.26
CA VAL A 232 12.53 -15.57 -18.13
C VAL A 232 13.66 -16.06 -17.22
#